data_ebdec6f26b9593c4fc52bc939cc1d6f8
#
_entry.id   ebdec6f26b9593c4fc52bc939cc1d6f8
#
_cell.length_a   1.000
_cell.length_b   1.000
_cell.length_c   1.000
_cell.angle_alpha   90.00
_cell.angle_beta   90.00
_cell.angle_gamma   90.00
#
_symmetry.space_group_name_H-M   'P 1'
#
loop_
_entity.id
_entity.type
_entity.pdbx_description
1 polymer ?
#
loop_
_entity_poly.entity_id
_entity_poly.type
_entity_poly.pdbx_seq_one_letter_code
_entity_poly.pdbx_strand_id
1 'polypeptide(L)'
;MTKSACKQGLLTQVALCALAALFTIGAHAQVQTLDRVVAVVDDDVVMASELQERLDTISAQIQSQDVQAPPEDVLRRQVLEQLIVERLQLQMAQRAGVTVSDAELDQAIARVQQNAGASPEQFRQRLAADGISAEAFRRQIRQELLIRRVEQGSVNRRIEITDQDIDNFLRSKEGEFWKSPQYELGHILIPVNSSAPANEVDEARQKAGQLAEQVRGGADFRRLAIANSAGQNALEGGDLGWRKTVELPTLFADALENLEVGDITEPFRSDAGFHLLKIHAERGSTEQVVEQTKVRHILVKTSAIRDDDAAYNLLVDLRQQVLDGADFGELAREHSEDIGTMLNGGDLGWSNPGQFVPEFTQAMDNTPVGEISMPFHSEFGWHILRVDDRRKQDMTDQYIRNQAADLLRNRRYEEELQNWRREIRDQAYVEIKLPELQDEQSESTD
;
A
#
# COMPACT_ATOMS: atom_id res chain seq x y z
N MET A 1 67.41 63.90 -50.82
CA MET A 1 66.02 63.77 -50.50
C MET A 1 65.44 62.62 -51.25
N THR A 2 65.50 61.37 -50.80
CA THR A 2 64.74 60.20 -51.28
C THR A 2 65.24 58.92 -50.61
N LYS A 3 64.91 58.72 -49.32
CA LYS A 3 65.17 57.43 -48.65
C LYS A 3 64.13 57.14 -47.55
N SER A 4 62.93 57.64 -47.69
CA SER A 4 61.89 57.43 -46.59
C SER A 4 60.62 56.67 -47.05
N ALA A 5 60.44 56.32 -48.32
CA ALA A 5 59.20 55.75 -48.82
C ALA A 5 59.14 54.23 -48.92
N CYS A 6 60.29 53.54 -48.68
CA CYS A 6 60.37 52.07 -48.90
C CYS A 6 60.20 51.23 -47.61
N LYS A 7 60.15 51.83 -46.41
CA LYS A 7 59.95 51.09 -45.12
C LYS A 7 58.53 50.98 -44.66
N GLN A 8 57.55 51.76 -45.17
CA GLN A 8 56.17 51.71 -44.75
C GLN A 8 55.36 50.64 -45.51
N GLY A 9 55.79 50.23 -46.75
CA GLY A 9 55.04 49.18 -47.45
C GLY A 9 55.27 47.75 -46.97
N LEU A 10 56.42 47.50 -46.32
CA LEU A 10 56.74 46.13 -45.86
C LEU A 10 56.09 45.81 -44.50
N LEU A 11 55.81 46.82 -43.65
CA LEU A 11 55.15 46.64 -42.37
C LEU A 11 53.64 46.46 -42.52
N THR A 12 53.02 47.02 -43.54
CA THR A 12 51.61 46.85 -43.83
C THR A 12 51.25 45.49 -44.43
N GLN A 13 52.12 44.89 -45.23
CA GLN A 13 51.94 43.55 -45.78
C GLN A 13 52.16 42.44 -44.75
N VAL A 14 53.07 42.61 -43.81
CA VAL A 14 53.26 41.65 -42.72
C VAL A 14 52.09 41.70 -41.71
N ALA A 15 51.52 42.89 -41.45
CA ALA A 15 50.32 43.01 -40.60
C ALA A 15 49.08 42.43 -41.21
N LEU A 16 48.89 42.45 -42.52
CA LEU A 16 47.77 41.86 -43.25
C LEU A 16 47.87 40.34 -43.31
N CYS A 17 49.05 39.77 -43.42
CA CYS A 17 49.25 38.32 -43.33
C CYS A 17 49.11 37.75 -41.93
N ALA A 18 49.47 38.52 -40.90
CA ALA A 18 49.26 38.11 -39.50
C ALA A 18 47.76 38.15 -39.09
N LEU A 19 46.95 39.06 -39.66
CA LEU A 19 45.51 39.12 -39.40
C LEU A 19 44.72 38.01 -40.14
N ALA A 20 45.23 37.52 -41.29
CA ALA A 20 44.62 36.40 -42.01
C ALA A 20 44.92 35.03 -41.36
N ALA A 21 46.01 34.91 -40.57
CA ALA A 21 46.39 33.70 -39.87
C ALA A 21 45.62 33.51 -38.54
N LEU A 22 44.96 34.57 -38.01
CA LEU A 22 44.17 34.50 -36.77
C LEU A 22 42.70 34.12 -37.00
N PHE A 23 42.23 33.97 -38.25
CA PHE A 23 40.85 33.56 -38.57
C PHE A 23 40.70 32.08 -38.96
N THR A 24 41.74 31.26 -38.83
CA THR A 24 41.61 29.80 -38.87
C THR A 24 41.42 29.23 -37.46
N ILE A 25 40.55 29.83 -36.66
CA ILE A 25 39.98 29.14 -35.53
C ILE A 25 39.06 28.09 -36.13
N GLY A 26 39.55 26.86 -36.10
CA GLY A 26 38.83 25.71 -36.61
C GLY A 26 37.40 25.70 -36.11
N ALA A 27 36.45 25.78 -37.04
CA ALA A 27 35.12 25.28 -36.80
C ALA A 27 35.30 23.78 -36.46
N HIS A 28 35.46 23.47 -35.18
CA HIS A 28 35.22 22.13 -34.71
C HIS A 28 33.73 21.94 -34.94
N ALA A 29 33.38 21.38 -36.09
CA ALA A 29 32.08 20.78 -36.29
C ALA A 29 31.96 19.76 -35.16
N GLN A 30 31.20 20.09 -34.15
CA GLN A 30 30.71 19.09 -33.19
C GLN A 30 30.00 18.05 -34.06
N VAL A 31 30.67 16.93 -34.29
CA VAL A 31 30.02 15.76 -34.89
C VAL A 31 28.94 15.36 -33.90
N GLN A 32 27.73 15.90 -34.12
CA GLN A 32 26.56 15.42 -33.42
C GLN A 32 26.37 14.00 -33.95
N THR A 33 26.83 13.03 -33.18
CA THR A 33 26.55 11.62 -33.46
C THR A 33 25.04 11.49 -33.56
N LEU A 34 24.54 11.17 -34.76
CA LEU A 34 23.15 10.84 -34.97
C LEU A 34 22.83 9.67 -34.05
N ASP A 35 21.78 9.80 -33.22
CA ASP A 35 21.34 8.74 -32.34
C ASP A 35 20.95 7.50 -33.15
N ARG A 36 21.29 6.32 -32.66
CA ARG A 36 21.08 5.05 -33.37
C ARG A 36 19.85 4.32 -32.81
N VAL A 37 19.03 3.80 -33.71
CA VAL A 37 17.95 2.88 -33.34
C VAL A 37 18.54 1.56 -32.87
N VAL A 38 18.18 1.11 -31.65
CA VAL A 38 18.62 -0.17 -31.09
C VAL A 38 17.51 -1.23 -31.10
N ALA A 39 16.25 -0.82 -31.15
CA ALA A 39 15.11 -1.70 -31.41
C ALA A 39 14.00 -0.96 -32.16
N VAL A 40 13.30 -1.66 -33.05
CA VAL A 40 12.00 -1.25 -33.60
C VAL A 40 10.93 -2.01 -32.84
N VAL A 41 9.88 -1.31 -32.40
CA VAL A 41 8.81 -1.86 -31.58
C VAL A 41 7.47 -1.41 -32.15
N ASP A 42 6.79 -2.26 -32.90
CA ASP A 42 5.61 -1.91 -33.70
C ASP A 42 5.84 -0.63 -34.54
N ASP A 43 5.12 0.45 -34.23
CA ASP A 43 5.19 1.74 -34.94
C ASP A 43 6.20 2.72 -34.31
N ASP A 44 7.00 2.31 -33.32
CA ASP A 44 7.94 3.16 -32.57
C ASP A 44 9.34 2.54 -32.48
N VAL A 45 10.30 3.26 -31.91
CA VAL A 45 11.69 2.83 -31.80
C VAL A 45 12.24 3.07 -30.38
N VAL A 46 13.25 2.28 -30.01
CA VAL A 46 14.12 2.55 -28.86
C VAL A 46 15.47 3.06 -29.39
N MET A 47 15.95 4.17 -28.83
CA MET A 47 17.18 4.81 -29.24
C MET A 47 18.38 4.37 -28.39
N ALA A 48 19.57 4.42 -28.93
CA ALA A 48 20.81 4.05 -28.21
C ALA A 48 21.08 4.99 -27.03
N SER A 49 20.76 6.27 -27.16
CA SER A 49 20.87 7.25 -26.06
C SER A 49 19.93 6.89 -24.90
N GLU A 50 18.70 6.48 -25.19
CA GLU A 50 17.70 6.10 -24.20
C GLU A 50 18.12 4.83 -23.43
N LEU A 51 18.64 3.84 -24.15
CA LEU A 51 19.21 2.63 -23.55
C LEU A 51 20.40 2.96 -22.62
N GLN A 52 21.32 3.83 -23.10
CA GLN A 52 22.50 4.19 -22.32
C GLN A 52 22.13 4.97 -21.04
N GLU A 53 21.24 5.95 -21.14
CA GLU A 53 20.75 6.72 -19.98
C GLU A 53 20.12 5.80 -18.91
N ARG A 54 19.32 4.82 -19.35
CA ARG A 54 18.71 3.85 -18.44
C ARG A 54 19.75 2.92 -17.80
N LEU A 55 20.76 2.47 -18.59
CA LEU A 55 21.87 1.66 -18.09
C LEU A 55 22.70 2.42 -17.04
N ASP A 56 23.01 3.68 -17.29
CA ASP A 56 23.76 4.52 -16.35
C ASP A 56 23.01 4.70 -15.04
N THR A 57 21.71 4.94 -15.12
CA THR A 57 20.82 5.07 -13.93
C THR A 57 20.79 3.79 -13.11
N ILE A 58 20.58 2.64 -13.75
CA ILE A 58 20.49 1.34 -13.07
C ILE A 58 21.86 0.96 -12.47
N SER A 59 22.95 1.20 -13.20
CA SER A 59 24.31 0.91 -12.73
C SER A 59 24.67 1.74 -11.48
N ALA A 60 24.32 3.03 -11.47
CA ALA A 60 24.50 3.89 -10.30
C ALA A 60 23.68 3.39 -9.10
N GLN A 61 22.45 2.93 -9.33
CA GLN A 61 21.59 2.37 -8.28
C GLN A 61 22.18 1.07 -7.70
N ILE A 62 22.63 0.14 -8.55
CA ILE A 62 23.27 -1.12 -8.11
C ILE A 62 24.50 -0.83 -7.26
N GLN A 63 25.36 0.11 -7.71
CA GLN A 63 26.57 0.53 -6.98
C GLN A 63 26.21 1.13 -5.60
N SER A 64 25.16 1.91 -5.51
CA SER A 64 24.73 2.52 -4.24
C SER A 64 24.21 1.52 -3.21
N GLN A 65 23.77 0.33 -3.66
CA GLN A 65 23.22 -0.74 -2.80
C GLN A 65 24.24 -1.81 -2.42
N ASP A 66 25.53 -1.64 -2.85
CA ASP A 66 26.60 -2.62 -2.64
C ASP A 66 26.26 -4.05 -3.11
N VAL A 67 25.48 -4.14 -4.19
CA VAL A 67 25.07 -5.39 -4.83
C VAL A 67 25.99 -5.67 -6.02
N GLN A 68 26.35 -6.94 -6.22
CA GLN A 68 27.15 -7.35 -7.37
C GLN A 68 26.33 -7.17 -8.65
N ALA A 69 26.81 -6.34 -9.57
CA ALA A 69 26.17 -6.14 -10.88
C ALA A 69 26.24 -7.42 -11.73
N PRO A 70 25.18 -7.73 -12.50
CA PRO A 70 25.26 -8.77 -13.51
C PRO A 70 26.27 -8.40 -14.62
N PRO A 71 26.71 -9.36 -15.46
CA PRO A 71 27.51 -9.08 -16.64
C PRO A 71 26.86 -7.97 -17.51
N GLU A 72 27.68 -7.13 -18.12
CA GLU A 72 27.19 -5.93 -18.83
C GLU A 72 26.24 -6.28 -19.99
N ASP A 73 26.50 -7.34 -20.72
CA ASP A 73 25.66 -7.85 -21.80
C ASP A 73 24.29 -8.30 -21.30
N VAL A 74 24.25 -8.98 -20.15
CA VAL A 74 23.00 -9.41 -19.50
C VAL A 74 22.20 -8.20 -19.03
N LEU A 75 22.85 -7.25 -18.36
CA LEU A 75 22.20 -6.02 -17.91
C LEU A 75 21.64 -5.23 -19.10
N ARG A 76 22.41 -5.07 -20.15
CA ARG A 76 22.01 -4.36 -21.36
C ARG A 76 20.79 -5.00 -22.03
N ARG A 77 20.75 -6.32 -22.11
CA ARG A 77 19.60 -7.07 -22.63
C ARG A 77 18.35 -6.86 -21.78
N GLN A 78 18.48 -6.98 -20.45
CA GLN A 78 17.36 -6.80 -19.53
C GLN A 78 16.78 -5.38 -19.61
N VAL A 79 17.65 -4.36 -19.68
CA VAL A 79 17.22 -2.96 -19.79
C VAL A 79 16.54 -2.69 -21.14
N LEU A 80 17.08 -3.26 -22.24
CA LEU A 80 16.46 -3.14 -23.56
C LEU A 80 15.06 -3.77 -23.58
N GLU A 81 14.90 -4.98 -23.07
CA GLU A 81 13.59 -5.65 -22.99
C GLU A 81 12.60 -4.84 -22.13
N GLN A 82 13.06 -4.24 -21.03
CA GLN A 82 12.22 -3.35 -20.23
C GLN A 82 11.75 -2.14 -21.05
N LEU A 83 12.64 -1.47 -21.77
CA LEU A 83 12.29 -0.32 -22.62
C LEU A 83 11.33 -0.72 -23.76
N ILE A 84 11.48 -1.91 -24.34
CA ILE A 84 10.58 -2.46 -25.36
C ILE A 84 9.16 -2.60 -24.76
N VAL A 85 9.04 -3.24 -23.59
CA VAL A 85 7.75 -3.42 -22.92
C VAL A 85 7.13 -2.08 -22.52
N GLU A 86 7.90 -1.14 -21.97
CA GLU A 86 7.44 0.21 -21.66
C GLU A 86 6.90 0.93 -22.92
N ARG A 87 7.57 0.78 -24.06
CA ARG A 87 7.16 1.35 -25.34
C ARG A 87 5.81 0.79 -25.81
N LEU A 88 5.63 -0.54 -25.72
CA LEU A 88 4.35 -1.20 -26.03
C LEU A 88 3.21 -0.71 -25.14
N GLN A 89 3.47 -0.57 -23.84
CA GLN A 89 2.46 -0.06 -22.89
C GLN A 89 2.06 1.39 -23.19
N LEU A 90 3.02 2.25 -23.57
CA LEU A 90 2.73 3.64 -23.96
C LEU A 90 1.91 3.70 -25.25
N GLN A 91 2.22 2.87 -26.24
CA GLN A 91 1.41 2.75 -27.45
C GLN A 91 -0.01 2.28 -27.15
N MET A 92 -0.16 1.31 -26.25
CA MET A 92 -1.48 0.87 -25.79
C MET A 92 -2.25 1.99 -25.08
N ALA A 93 -1.58 2.79 -24.24
CA ALA A 93 -2.19 3.98 -23.63
C ALA A 93 -2.72 4.96 -24.68
N GLN A 94 -1.90 5.23 -25.69
CA GLN A 94 -2.27 6.12 -26.79
C GLN A 94 -3.45 5.58 -27.61
N ARG A 95 -3.43 4.30 -28.00
CA ARG A 95 -4.52 3.64 -28.76
C ARG A 95 -5.83 3.60 -27.97
N ALA A 96 -5.75 3.44 -26.64
CA ALA A 96 -6.91 3.42 -25.75
C ALA A 96 -7.42 4.82 -25.32
N GLY A 97 -6.74 5.90 -25.77
CA GLY A 97 -7.07 7.27 -25.38
C GLY A 97 -6.89 7.55 -23.87
N VAL A 98 -5.99 6.82 -23.21
CA VAL A 98 -5.67 7.03 -21.79
C VAL A 98 -4.89 8.33 -21.65
N THR A 99 -5.36 9.22 -20.78
CA THR A 99 -4.74 10.53 -20.55
C THR A 99 -4.46 10.75 -19.06
N VAL A 100 -3.46 11.57 -18.75
CA VAL A 100 -3.14 12.03 -17.40
C VAL A 100 -3.27 13.55 -17.39
N SER A 101 -4.14 14.09 -16.54
CA SER A 101 -4.32 15.52 -16.38
C SER A 101 -3.11 16.18 -15.70
N ASP A 102 -2.91 17.49 -15.93
CA ASP A 102 -1.82 18.22 -15.28
C ASP A 102 -1.98 18.26 -13.76
N ALA A 103 -3.20 18.30 -13.25
CA ALA A 103 -3.46 18.24 -11.80
C ALA A 103 -3.02 16.90 -11.18
N GLU A 104 -3.33 15.77 -11.82
CA GLU A 104 -2.87 14.44 -11.39
C GLU A 104 -1.34 14.31 -11.45
N LEU A 105 -0.73 14.86 -12.50
CA LEU A 105 0.73 14.87 -12.64
C LEU A 105 1.38 15.69 -11.53
N ASP A 106 0.86 16.88 -11.23
CA ASP A 106 1.39 17.74 -10.17
C ASP A 106 1.24 17.09 -8.79
N GLN A 107 0.12 16.42 -8.52
CA GLN A 107 -0.06 15.63 -7.29
C GLN A 107 0.93 14.46 -7.20
N ALA A 108 1.20 13.77 -8.29
CA ALA A 108 2.16 12.67 -8.31
C ALA A 108 3.59 13.18 -8.02
N ILE A 109 3.98 14.29 -8.66
CA ILE A 109 5.27 14.95 -8.42
C ILE A 109 5.39 15.40 -6.96
N ALA A 110 4.35 16.01 -6.39
CA ALA A 110 4.33 16.42 -4.99
C ALA A 110 4.52 15.23 -4.03
N ARG A 111 3.92 14.07 -4.31
CA ARG A 111 4.12 12.83 -3.53
C ARG A 111 5.57 12.34 -3.62
N VAL A 112 6.18 12.36 -4.81
CA VAL A 112 7.60 11.97 -4.97
C VAL A 112 8.50 12.90 -4.15
N GLN A 113 8.26 14.21 -4.18
CA GLN A 113 8.99 15.21 -3.39
C GLN A 113 8.85 14.95 -1.88
N GLN A 114 7.63 14.70 -1.40
CA GLN A 114 7.36 14.39 0.00
C GLN A 114 8.08 13.12 0.46
N ASN A 115 8.03 12.05 -0.35
CA ASN A 115 8.71 10.80 -0.04
C ASN A 115 10.25 10.96 -0.02
N ALA A 116 10.80 11.87 -0.82
CA ALA A 116 12.21 12.21 -0.82
C ALA A 116 12.62 13.08 0.38
N GLY A 117 11.69 13.51 1.24
CA GLY A 117 11.94 14.38 2.37
C GLY A 117 12.54 15.73 1.99
N ALA A 118 12.26 16.24 0.78
CA ALA A 118 12.87 17.43 0.22
C ALA A 118 11.82 18.53 -0.02
N SER A 119 12.21 19.80 0.26
CA SER A 119 11.41 20.92 -0.21
C SER A 119 11.39 20.98 -1.74
N PRO A 120 10.38 21.61 -2.37
CA PRO A 120 10.33 21.72 -3.84
C PRO A 120 11.58 22.34 -4.44
N GLU A 121 12.22 23.28 -3.73
CA GLU A 121 13.46 23.91 -4.18
C GLU A 121 14.67 22.96 -4.09
N GLN A 122 14.82 22.27 -2.98
CA GLN A 122 15.88 21.25 -2.79
C GLN A 122 15.73 20.11 -3.80
N PHE A 123 14.49 19.71 -4.10
CA PHE A 123 14.23 18.68 -5.08
C PHE A 123 14.65 19.11 -6.49
N ARG A 124 14.30 20.35 -6.91
CA ARG A 124 14.76 20.91 -8.20
C ARG A 124 16.28 21.00 -8.30
N GLN A 125 16.95 21.39 -7.20
CA GLN A 125 18.43 21.45 -7.15
C GLN A 125 19.05 20.05 -7.30
N ARG A 126 18.46 19.01 -6.68
CA ARG A 126 18.92 17.62 -6.87
C ARG A 126 18.76 17.17 -8.31
N LEU A 127 17.58 17.36 -8.92
CA LEU A 127 17.38 17.03 -10.33
C LEU A 127 18.40 17.72 -11.25
N ALA A 128 18.65 19.01 -11.01
CA ALA A 128 19.63 19.77 -11.78
C ALA A 128 21.06 19.27 -11.56
N ALA A 129 21.43 18.84 -10.36
CA ALA A 129 22.74 18.23 -10.05
C ALA A 129 22.90 16.88 -10.76
N ASP A 130 21.81 16.12 -10.90
CA ASP A 130 21.76 14.85 -11.63
C ASP A 130 21.62 15.05 -13.15
N GLY A 131 21.61 16.30 -13.64
CA GLY A 131 21.47 16.63 -15.06
C GLY A 131 20.06 16.46 -15.62
N ILE A 132 19.03 16.26 -14.77
CA ILE A 132 17.66 16.02 -15.17
C ILE A 132 16.89 17.36 -15.20
N SER A 133 16.36 17.74 -16.37
CA SER A 133 15.50 18.91 -16.47
C SER A 133 14.12 18.65 -15.83
N ALA A 134 13.50 19.70 -15.30
CA ALA A 134 12.15 19.60 -14.73
C ALA A 134 11.14 19.07 -15.77
N GLU A 135 11.29 19.41 -17.03
CA GLU A 135 10.41 18.93 -18.11
C GLU A 135 10.65 17.43 -18.41
N ALA A 136 11.90 16.98 -18.41
CA ALA A 136 12.23 15.56 -18.60
C ALA A 136 11.64 14.74 -17.44
N PHE A 137 11.79 15.21 -16.21
CA PHE A 137 11.18 14.56 -15.03
C PHE A 137 9.66 14.52 -15.13
N ARG A 138 8.99 15.63 -15.50
CA ARG A 138 7.54 15.65 -15.70
C ARG A 138 7.08 14.66 -16.78
N ARG A 139 7.81 14.56 -17.89
CA ARG A 139 7.52 13.56 -18.95
C ARG A 139 7.64 12.14 -18.42
N GLN A 140 8.70 11.83 -17.67
CA GLN A 140 8.92 10.52 -17.08
C GLN A 140 7.76 10.14 -16.15
N ILE A 141 7.38 11.01 -15.18
CA ILE A 141 6.25 10.73 -14.27
C ILE A 141 4.94 10.55 -15.03
N ARG A 142 4.70 11.35 -16.09
CA ARG A 142 3.50 11.17 -16.93
C ARG A 142 3.49 9.81 -17.62
N GLN A 143 4.62 9.35 -18.14
CA GLN A 143 4.75 8.02 -18.77
C GLN A 143 4.50 6.91 -17.74
N GLU A 144 5.08 7.00 -16.56
CA GLU A 144 4.83 6.04 -15.47
C GLU A 144 3.35 5.96 -15.07
N LEU A 145 2.67 7.11 -14.99
CA LEU A 145 1.24 7.15 -14.70
C LEU A 145 0.39 6.54 -15.82
N LEU A 146 0.75 6.78 -17.09
CA LEU A 146 0.08 6.17 -18.24
C LEU A 146 0.24 4.65 -18.25
N ILE A 147 1.47 4.16 -18.07
CA ILE A 147 1.80 2.73 -17.99
C ILE A 147 0.99 2.08 -16.87
N ARG A 148 1.06 2.63 -15.65
CA ARG A 148 0.32 2.12 -14.49
C ARG A 148 -1.19 2.04 -14.76
N ARG A 149 -1.77 3.04 -15.42
CA ARG A 149 -3.20 3.06 -15.75
C ARG A 149 -3.58 1.99 -16.76
N VAL A 150 -2.75 1.76 -17.76
CA VAL A 150 -2.93 0.68 -18.74
C VAL A 150 -2.81 -0.68 -18.07
N GLU A 151 -1.78 -0.89 -17.25
CA GLU A 151 -1.59 -2.12 -16.47
C GLU A 151 -2.81 -2.42 -15.60
N GLN A 152 -3.22 -1.46 -14.77
CA GLN A 152 -4.39 -1.62 -13.90
C GLN A 152 -5.66 -1.92 -14.70
N GLY A 153 -5.89 -1.19 -15.78
CA GLY A 153 -7.07 -1.40 -16.63
C GLY A 153 -7.06 -2.74 -17.38
N SER A 154 -5.90 -3.26 -17.75
CA SER A 154 -5.76 -4.52 -18.48
C SER A 154 -5.76 -5.74 -17.55
N VAL A 155 -5.02 -5.65 -16.44
CA VAL A 155 -4.81 -6.77 -15.52
C VAL A 155 -6.00 -6.97 -14.58
N ASN A 156 -6.55 -5.90 -13.99
CA ASN A 156 -7.66 -6.04 -13.02
C ASN A 156 -8.90 -6.73 -13.64
N ARG A 157 -9.14 -6.57 -14.93
CA ARG A 157 -10.26 -7.24 -15.62
C ARG A 157 -10.09 -8.75 -15.78
N ARG A 158 -8.86 -9.25 -15.60
CA ARG A 158 -8.51 -10.68 -15.70
C ARG A 158 -8.54 -11.37 -14.35
N ILE A 159 -8.63 -10.60 -13.25
CA ILE A 159 -8.57 -11.13 -11.90
C ILE A 159 -9.98 -11.33 -11.35
N GLU A 160 -10.31 -12.55 -11.09
CA GLU A 160 -11.50 -12.95 -10.34
C GLU A 160 -11.07 -13.75 -9.11
N ILE A 161 -11.49 -13.30 -7.94
CA ILE A 161 -11.29 -14.03 -6.68
C ILE A 161 -12.65 -14.50 -6.22
N THR A 162 -12.83 -15.81 -6.23
CA THR A 162 -14.08 -16.45 -5.83
C THR A 162 -14.12 -16.72 -4.33
N ASP A 163 -15.32 -16.89 -3.76
CA ASP A 163 -15.47 -17.35 -2.38
C ASP A 163 -14.75 -18.68 -2.11
N GLN A 164 -14.71 -19.57 -3.13
CA GLN A 164 -14.00 -20.84 -3.02
C GLN A 164 -12.48 -20.64 -2.90
N ASP A 165 -11.90 -19.66 -3.60
CA ASP A 165 -10.45 -19.32 -3.48
C ASP A 165 -10.15 -18.83 -2.07
N ILE A 166 -11.01 -17.97 -1.53
CA ILE A 166 -10.88 -17.44 -0.15
C ILE A 166 -10.98 -18.59 0.85
N ASP A 167 -11.97 -19.47 0.73
CA ASP A 167 -12.15 -20.60 1.64
C ASP A 167 -10.98 -21.58 1.57
N ASN A 168 -10.46 -21.86 0.38
CA ASN A 168 -9.30 -22.73 0.21
C ASN A 168 -8.05 -22.13 0.85
N PHE A 169 -7.83 -20.84 0.66
CA PHE A 169 -6.71 -20.15 1.29
C PHE A 169 -6.84 -20.19 2.82
N LEU A 170 -7.98 -19.80 3.38
CA LEU A 170 -8.19 -19.74 4.83
C LEU A 170 -8.07 -21.11 5.54
N ARG A 171 -8.34 -22.23 4.81
CA ARG A 171 -8.16 -23.60 5.30
C ARG A 171 -6.75 -24.16 5.06
N SER A 172 -5.92 -23.50 4.29
CA SER A 172 -4.56 -23.92 4.06
C SER A 172 -3.68 -23.65 5.29
N LYS A 173 -2.55 -24.37 5.41
CA LYS A 173 -1.55 -24.08 6.47
C LYS A 173 -1.04 -22.65 6.43
N GLU A 174 -0.94 -22.08 5.22
CA GLU A 174 -0.54 -20.68 5.03
C GLU A 174 -1.61 -19.73 5.56
N GLY A 175 -2.88 -19.98 5.26
CA GLY A 175 -4.00 -19.19 5.76
C GLY A 175 -4.16 -19.31 7.28
N GLU A 176 -3.97 -20.50 7.86
CA GLU A 176 -3.95 -20.70 9.30
C GLU A 176 -2.82 -19.92 9.95
N PHE A 177 -1.62 -19.97 9.38
CA PHE A 177 -0.48 -19.20 9.84
C PHE A 177 -0.74 -17.67 9.69
N TRP A 178 -1.31 -17.25 8.57
CA TRP A 178 -1.57 -15.84 8.28
C TRP A 178 -2.57 -15.23 9.26
N LYS A 179 -3.68 -15.91 9.58
CA LYS A 179 -4.73 -15.42 10.49
C LYS A 179 -4.39 -15.57 11.97
N SER A 180 -3.37 -16.39 12.33
CA SER A 180 -3.04 -16.62 13.73
C SER A 180 -2.47 -15.38 14.40
N PRO A 181 -2.94 -15.03 15.61
CA PRO A 181 -2.41 -13.91 16.37
C PRO A 181 -0.96 -14.15 16.78
N GLN A 182 -0.25 -13.06 17.06
CA GLN A 182 1.09 -13.10 17.64
C GLN A 182 1.01 -12.58 19.07
N TYR A 183 1.64 -13.33 19.97
CA TYR A 183 1.77 -12.96 21.38
C TYR A 183 3.23 -12.64 21.71
N GLU A 184 3.44 -11.58 22.49
CA GLU A 184 4.69 -11.35 23.21
C GLU A 184 4.62 -12.17 24.51
N LEU A 185 5.44 -13.21 24.61
CA LEU A 185 5.32 -14.21 25.66
C LEU A 185 6.49 -14.18 26.64
N GLY A 186 6.16 -14.26 27.94
CA GLY A 186 7.10 -14.61 28.98
C GLY A 186 6.95 -16.08 29.37
N HIS A 187 8.06 -16.75 29.71
CA HIS A 187 8.11 -18.15 30.07
C HIS A 187 8.91 -18.40 31.35
N ILE A 188 8.35 -19.16 32.27
CA ILE A 188 9.06 -19.72 33.44
C ILE A 188 8.99 -21.23 33.38
N LEU A 189 10.13 -21.89 33.53
CA LEU A 189 10.26 -23.36 33.68
C LEU A 189 10.75 -23.68 35.08
N ILE A 190 9.96 -24.42 35.83
CA ILE A 190 10.40 -25.09 37.07
C ILE A 190 10.78 -26.53 36.73
N PRO A 191 12.08 -26.86 36.70
CA PRO A 191 12.52 -28.14 36.21
C PRO A 191 12.12 -29.25 37.16
N VAL A 192 11.65 -30.36 36.61
CA VAL A 192 11.48 -31.63 37.33
C VAL A 192 11.64 -32.78 36.35
N ASN A 193 12.44 -33.75 36.71
CA ASN A 193 12.71 -34.88 35.84
C ASN A 193 11.43 -35.71 35.63
N SER A 194 11.25 -36.28 34.46
CA SER A 194 10.12 -37.15 34.13
C SER A 194 10.03 -38.40 35.04
N SER A 195 11.18 -38.85 35.54
CA SER A 195 11.32 -40.02 36.48
C SER A 195 11.39 -39.59 37.96
N ALA A 196 11.17 -38.32 38.29
CA ALA A 196 11.24 -37.81 39.65
C ALA A 196 10.17 -38.47 40.55
N PRO A 197 10.47 -38.71 41.84
CA PRO A 197 9.47 -39.21 42.79
C PRO A 197 8.34 -38.18 42.99
N ALA A 198 7.18 -38.69 43.42
CA ALA A 198 5.95 -37.89 43.52
C ALA A 198 6.10 -36.63 44.38
N ASN A 199 6.86 -36.69 45.48
CA ASN A 199 7.10 -35.53 46.33
C ASN A 199 7.83 -34.39 45.63
N GLU A 200 8.84 -34.69 44.79
CA GLU A 200 9.58 -33.68 44.03
C GLU A 200 8.67 -33.04 42.93
N VAL A 201 7.81 -33.86 42.32
CA VAL A 201 6.81 -33.39 41.36
C VAL A 201 5.84 -32.44 42.02
N ASP A 202 5.34 -32.79 43.23
CA ASP A 202 4.40 -31.96 44.01
C ASP A 202 5.05 -30.63 44.48
N GLU A 203 6.32 -30.69 44.91
CA GLU A 203 7.08 -29.49 45.28
C GLU A 203 7.27 -28.54 44.08
N ALA A 204 7.64 -29.05 42.92
CA ALA A 204 7.79 -28.26 41.70
C ALA A 204 6.43 -27.64 41.25
N ARG A 205 5.35 -28.42 41.35
CA ARG A 205 3.98 -27.93 41.05
C ARG A 205 3.57 -26.83 41.99
N GLN A 206 3.77 -26.99 43.31
CA GLN A 206 3.46 -25.99 44.31
C GLN A 206 4.27 -24.70 44.08
N LYS A 207 5.57 -24.83 43.79
CA LYS A 207 6.44 -23.69 43.45
C LYS A 207 5.90 -22.93 42.23
N ALA A 208 5.56 -23.64 41.15
CA ALA A 208 4.99 -23.02 39.95
C ALA A 208 3.67 -22.33 40.26
N GLY A 209 2.78 -22.93 41.05
CA GLY A 209 1.53 -22.32 41.49
C GLY A 209 1.75 -21.04 42.30
N GLN A 210 2.69 -21.07 43.25
CA GLN A 210 3.04 -19.89 44.04
C GLN A 210 3.55 -18.74 43.18
N LEU A 211 4.35 -19.02 42.13
CA LEU A 211 4.84 -18.02 41.20
C LEU A 211 3.69 -17.43 40.38
N ALA A 212 2.77 -18.27 39.90
CA ALA A 212 1.59 -17.80 39.18
C ALA A 212 0.74 -16.86 40.05
N GLU A 213 0.49 -17.20 41.30
CA GLU A 213 -0.24 -16.34 42.23
C GLU A 213 0.48 -15.03 42.52
N GLN A 214 1.82 -15.05 42.65
CA GLN A 214 2.59 -13.82 42.84
C GLN A 214 2.42 -12.88 41.62
N VAL A 215 2.48 -13.40 40.38
CA VAL A 215 2.28 -12.62 39.17
C VAL A 215 0.86 -12.05 39.09
N ARG A 216 -0.16 -12.86 39.41
CA ARG A 216 -1.57 -12.40 39.52
C ARG A 216 -1.73 -11.31 40.58
N GLY A 217 -0.94 -11.38 41.66
CA GLY A 217 -0.87 -10.38 42.69
C GLY A 217 -0.08 -9.12 42.33
N GLY A 218 0.44 -9.01 41.10
CA GLY A 218 1.14 -7.86 40.57
C GLY A 218 2.69 -7.92 40.68
N ALA A 219 3.25 -9.06 41.07
CA ALA A 219 4.71 -9.21 41.08
C ALA A 219 5.27 -9.15 39.64
N ASP A 220 6.49 -8.63 39.53
CA ASP A 220 7.19 -8.50 38.26
C ASP A 220 7.59 -9.89 37.72
N PHE A 221 6.97 -10.29 36.62
CA PHE A 221 7.21 -11.58 35.97
C PHE A 221 8.67 -11.79 35.59
N ARG A 222 9.33 -10.76 35.01
CA ARG A 222 10.73 -10.87 34.55
C ARG A 222 11.68 -11.12 35.71
N ARG A 223 11.46 -10.48 36.85
CA ARG A 223 12.25 -10.72 38.08
C ARG A 223 12.06 -12.12 38.61
N LEU A 224 10.82 -12.61 38.61
CA LEU A 224 10.52 -13.97 39.06
C LEU A 224 11.13 -15.02 38.11
N ALA A 225 11.10 -14.77 36.79
CA ALA A 225 11.76 -15.62 35.80
C ALA A 225 13.28 -15.70 36.01
N ILE A 226 13.97 -14.56 36.19
CA ILE A 226 15.40 -14.51 36.47
C ILE A 226 15.76 -15.32 37.74
N ALA A 227 14.93 -15.20 38.76
CA ALA A 227 15.23 -15.83 40.06
C ALA A 227 14.88 -17.32 40.15
N ASN A 228 13.94 -17.81 39.31
CA ASN A 228 13.35 -19.15 39.52
C ASN A 228 13.33 -20.03 38.28
N SER A 229 13.43 -19.49 37.07
CA SER A 229 13.30 -20.27 35.85
C SER A 229 14.59 -20.97 35.48
N ALA A 230 14.44 -22.22 34.99
CA ALA A 230 15.51 -22.97 34.34
C ALA A 230 15.37 -22.95 32.80
N GLY A 231 14.47 -22.13 32.24
CA GLY A 231 14.29 -21.96 30.80
C GLY A 231 15.50 -21.26 30.14
N GLN A 232 15.66 -21.44 28.85
CA GLN A 232 16.79 -20.89 28.09
C GLN A 232 16.92 -19.37 28.22
N ASN A 233 15.80 -18.63 28.27
CA ASN A 233 15.76 -17.18 28.37
C ASN A 233 15.56 -16.68 29.80
N ALA A 234 15.82 -17.52 30.81
CA ALA A 234 15.61 -17.18 32.22
C ALA A 234 16.32 -15.87 32.62
N LEU A 235 17.59 -15.70 32.24
CA LEU A 235 18.39 -14.51 32.56
C LEU A 235 17.93 -13.26 31.81
N GLU A 236 17.18 -13.42 30.74
CA GLU A 236 16.55 -12.35 29.96
C GLU A 236 15.11 -12.03 30.44
N GLY A 237 14.78 -12.55 31.66
CA GLY A 237 13.44 -12.36 32.24
C GLY A 237 12.39 -13.32 31.68
N GLY A 238 12.82 -14.43 31.07
CA GLY A 238 11.95 -15.42 30.46
C GLY A 238 11.33 -14.99 29.14
N ASP A 239 11.84 -13.95 28.50
CA ASP A 239 11.29 -13.37 27.27
C ASP A 239 11.45 -14.35 26.08
N LEU A 240 10.32 -14.79 25.50
CA LEU A 240 10.28 -15.59 24.27
C LEU A 240 10.13 -14.69 23.02
N GLY A 241 9.92 -13.39 23.19
CA GLY A 241 9.59 -12.47 22.12
C GLY A 241 8.23 -12.73 21.49
N TRP A 242 8.01 -12.13 20.32
CA TRP A 242 6.78 -12.31 19.54
C TRP A 242 6.74 -13.69 18.89
N ARG A 243 5.68 -14.46 19.15
CA ARG A 243 5.43 -15.79 18.58
C ARG A 243 4.00 -15.90 18.07
N LYS A 244 3.82 -16.48 16.89
CA LYS A 244 2.49 -16.91 16.43
C LYS A 244 2.05 -18.16 17.17
N THR A 245 0.76 -18.25 17.46
CA THR A 245 0.20 -19.42 18.15
C THR A 245 0.54 -20.73 17.45
N VAL A 246 0.49 -20.73 16.11
CA VAL A 246 0.82 -21.93 15.27
C VAL A 246 2.31 -22.30 15.25
N GLU A 247 3.19 -21.44 15.75
CA GLU A 247 4.65 -21.72 15.89
C GLU A 247 5.00 -22.31 17.25
N LEU A 248 4.06 -22.25 18.20
CA LEU A 248 4.27 -22.79 19.54
C LEU A 248 4.07 -24.31 19.56
N PRO A 249 4.75 -25.02 20.48
CA PRO A 249 4.37 -26.39 20.79
C PRO A 249 2.90 -26.48 21.16
N THR A 250 2.19 -27.54 20.74
CA THR A 250 0.74 -27.71 20.99
C THR A 250 0.38 -27.48 22.46
N LEU A 251 1.18 -28.04 23.38
CA LEU A 251 0.98 -27.86 24.81
C LEU A 251 0.98 -26.38 25.26
N PHE A 252 1.80 -25.53 24.61
CA PHE A 252 1.86 -24.10 24.90
C PHE A 252 0.70 -23.37 24.27
N ALA A 253 0.35 -23.70 23.03
CA ALA A 253 -0.79 -23.12 22.33
C ALA A 253 -2.10 -23.39 23.09
N ASP A 254 -2.31 -24.66 23.52
CA ASP A 254 -3.48 -25.05 24.31
C ASP A 254 -3.56 -24.30 25.66
N ALA A 255 -2.39 -24.08 26.31
CA ALA A 255 -2.34 -23.35 27.59
C ALA A 255 -2.66 -21.86 27.46
N LEU A 256 -2.51 -21.27 26.27
CA LEU A 256 -2.85 -19.87 25.99
C LEU A 256 -4.31 -19.66 25.56
N GLU A 257 -5.03 -20.74 25.26
CA GLU A 257 -6.42 -20.66 24.85
C GLU A 257 -7.28 -19.95 25.92
N ASN A 258 -8.07 -18.96 25.50
CA ASN A 258 -8.92 -18.13 26.36
C ASN A 258 -8.21 -17.21 27.37
N LEU A 259 -6.91 -16.94 27.22
CA LEU A 259 -6.21 -15.95 28.02
C LEU A 259 -6.14 -14.61 27.30
N GLU A 260 -6.22 -13.53 28.10
CA GLU A 260 -6.12 -12.16 27.63
C GLU A 260 -4.72 -11.57 27.88
N VAL A 261 -4.45 -10.41 27.28
CA VAL A 261 -3.20 -9.66 27.53
C VAL A 261 -3.09 -9.30 29.00
N GLY A 262 -1.98 -9.69 29.62
CA GLY A 262 -1.71 -9.51 31.05
C GLY A 262 -1.88 -10.79 31.86
N ASP A 263 -2.60 -11.78 31.36
CA ASP A 263 -2.84 -13.03 32.04
C ASP A 263 -1.60 -13.92 32.10
N ILE A 264 -1.60 -14.84 33.07
CA ILE A 264 -0.64 -15.92 33.24
C ILE A 264 -1.38 -17.25 33.30
N THR A 265 -0.82 -18.27 32.66
CA THR A 265 -1.38 -19.64 32.67
C THR A 265 -1.44 -20.24 34.08
N GLU A 266 -2.30 -21.23 34.27
CA GLU A 266 -2.06 -22.23 35.31
C GLU A 266 -0.78 -23.01 35.02
N PRO A 267 -0.10 -23.56 36.08
CA PRO A 267 1.04 -24.44 35.85
C PRO A 267 0.67 -25.67 35.03
N PHE A 268 1.30 -25.87 33.89
CA PHE A 268 1.12 -27.06 33.07
C PHE A 268 2.45 -27.85 32.93
N ARG A 269 2.37 -29.16 32.72
CA ARG A 269 3.51 -30.04 32.81
C ARG A 269 3.96 -30.58 31.43
N SER A 270 5.28 -30.56 31.20
CA SER A 270 5.93 -31.33 30.15
C SER A 270 6.98 -32.32 30.74
N ASP A 271 7.73 -32.97 29.88
CA ASP A 271 8.88 -33.83 30.31
C ASP A 271 10.00 -33.00 30.95
N ALA A 272 10.12 -31.72 30.67
CA ALA A 272 11.12 -30.81 31.23
C ALA A 272 10.75 -30.26 32.62
N GLY A 273 9.46 -30.29 33.00
CA GLY A 273 8.98 -29.77 34.27
C GLY A 273 7.65 -29.00 34.13
N PHE A 274 7.42 -28.08 35.07
CA PHE A 274 6.24 -27.24 35.06
C PHE A 274 6.52 -25.89 34.39
N HIS A 275 5.63 -25.49 33.50
CA HIS A 275 5.71 -24.28 32.72
C HIS A 275 4.64 -23.27 33.18
N LEU A 276 5.00 -21.99 33.11
CA LEU A 276 4.11 -20.86 33.20
C LEU A 276 4.35 -19.96 31.99
N LEU A 277 3.30 -19.53 31.32
CA LEU A 277 3.37 -18.56 30.25
C LEU A 277 2.59 -17.31 30.66
N LYS A 278 3.12 -16.15 30.32
CA LYS A 278 2.45 -14.87 30.49
C LYS A 278 2.33 -14.18 29.14
N ILE A 279 1.13 -13.65 28.82
CA ILE A 279 0.91 -12.80 27.66
C ILE A 279 1.23 -11.35 28.07
N HIS A 280 2.31 -10.79 27.49
CA HIS A 280 2.67 -9.38 27.72
C HIS A 280 1.93 -8.45 26.78
N ALA A 281 1.79 -8.84 25.51
CA ALA A 281 1.07 -8.10 24.49
C ALA A 281 0.57 -9.04 23.40
N GLU A 282 -0.42 -8.60 22.66
CA GLU A 282 -0.98 -9.27 21.48
C GLU A 282 -0.97 -8.34 20.29
N ARG A 283 -0.72 -8.90 19.10
CA ARG A 283 -0.89 -8.20 17.83
C ARG A 283 -1.39 -9.15 16.76
N GLY A 284 -2.03 -8.60 15.73
CA GLY A 284 -2.61 -9.41 14.66
C GLY A 284 -3.88 -10.13 15.09
N SER A 285 -4.48 -9.76 16.24
CA SER A 285 -5.85 -10.17 16.57
C SER A 285 -6.78 -9.66 15.46
N THR A 286 -7.56 -10.57 14.93
CA THR A 286 -8.51 -10.27 13.84
C THR A 286 -9.91 -10.00 14.37
N GLU A 287 -10.12 -10.05 15.68
CA GLU A 287 -11.42 -9.77 16.27
C GLU A 287 -11.89 -8.36 15.94
N GLN A 288 -13.01 -8.28 15.26
CA GLN A 288 -13.63 -7.04 14.78
C GLN A 288 -15.08 -6.97 15.25
N VAL A 289 -15.27 -6.48 16.46
CA VAL A 289 -16.60 -6.18 16.96
C VAL A 289 -16.91 -4.72 16.67
N VAL A 290 -17.90 -4.48 15.82
CA VAL A 290 -18.34 -3.13 15.46
C VAL A 290 -19.70 -2.84 16.06
N GLU A 291 -19.94 -1.59 16.44
CA GLU A 291 -21.27 -1.12 16.81
C GLU A 291 -22.03 -0.72 15.56
N GLN A 292 -23.09 -1.47 15.23
CA GLN A 292 -24.00 -1.17 14.14
C GLN A 292 -25.19 -0.37 14.66
N THR A 293 -25.61 0.62 13.86
CA THR A 293 -26.80 1.42 14.13
C THR A 293 -27.86 1.16 13.08
N LYS A 294 -29.08 0.83 13.51
CA LYS A 294 -30.23 0.76 12.63
C LYS A 294 -30.89 2.12 12.56
N VAL A 295 -30.96 2.68 11.34
CA VAL A 295 -31.35 4.07 11.15
C VAL A 295 -32.32 4.21 9.98
N ARG A 296 -33.27 5.14 10.14
CA ARG A 296 -34.14 5.63 9.07
C ARG A 296 -33.87 7.11 8.84
N HIS A 297 -34.12 7.58 7.61
CA HIS A 297 -33.98 9.01 7.31
C HIS A 297 -35.05 9.55 6.38
N ILE A 298 -35.19 10.85 6.37
CA ILE A 298 -35.92 11.62 5.38
C ILE A 298 -34.95 12.63 4.77
N LEU A 299 -34.81 12.60 3.44
CA LEU A 299 -34.01 13.55 2.68
C LEU A 299 -34.91 14.55 1.96
N VAL A 300 -34.62 15.83 2.10
CA VAL A 300 -35.26 16.93 1.36
C VAL A 300 -34.17 17.72 0.63
N LYS A 301 -34.28 17.78 -0.69
CA LYS A 301 -33.32 18.49 -1.53
C LYS A 301 -33.73 19.94 -1.73
N THR A 302 -32.74 20.82 -1.85
CA THR A 302 -32.97 22.19 -2.33
C THR A 302 -33.22 22.25 -3.83
N SER A 303 -33.99 23.20 -4.29
CA SER A 303 -34.32 23.34 -5.70
C SER A 303 -34.62 24.80 -6.03
N ALA A 304 -34.91 25.13 -7.27
CA ALA A 304 -35.29 26.48 -7.68
C ALA A 304 -36.57 27.03 -7.00
N ILE A 305 -37.42 26.15 -6.45
CA ILE A 305 -38.65 26.48 -5.75
C ILE A 305 -38.64 26.19 -4.26
N ARG A 306 -37.57 25.55 -3.75
CA ARG A 306 -37.35 25.24 -2.35
C ARG A 306 -35.90 25.59 -1.97
N ASP A 307 -35.74 26.72 -1.31
CA ASP A 307 -34.44 27.12 -0.75
C ASP A 307 -34.09 26.35 0.52
N ASP A 308 -32.91 26.63 1.09
CA ASP A 308 -32.42 25.99 2.31
C ASP A 308 -33.35 26.19 3.49
N ASP A 309 -33.88 27.40 3.68
CA ASP A 309 -34.78 27.70 4.80
C ASP A 309 -36.11 26.95 4.66
N ALA A 310 -36.66 26.83 3.49
CA ALA A 310 -37.87 26.06 3.23
C ALA A 310 -37.66 24.55 3.43
N ALA A 311 -36.50 23.99 3.02
CA ALA A 311 -36.16 22.59 3.24
C ALA A 311 -35.96 22.29 4.73
N TYR A 312 -35.23 23.15 5.43
CA TYR A 312 -35.03 23.05 6.88
C TYR A 312 -36.36 23.10 7.65
N ASN A 313 -37.21 24.11 7.38
CA ASN A 313 -38.49 24.29 8.05
C ASN A 313 -39.45 23.10 7.81
N LEU A 314 -39.46 22.55 6.57
CA LEU A 314 -40.24 21.33 6.28
C LEU A 314 -39.80 20.17 7.19
N LEU A 315 -38.49 19.95 7.35
CA LEU A 315 -37.98 18.89 8.21
C LEU A 315 -38.24 19.14 9.70
N VAL A 316 -38.23 20.40 10.15
CA VAL A 316 -38.65 20.77 11.51
C VAL A 316 -40.12 20.38 11.74
N ASP A 317 -41.00 20.70 10.77
CA ASP A 317 -42.43 20.35 10.85
C ASP A 317 -42.63 18.82 10.84
N LEU A 318 -41.95 18.11 9.96
CA LEU A 318 -42.01 16.63 9.90
C LEU A 318 -41.52 15.99 11.22
N ARG A 319 -40.41 16.51 11.74
CA ARG A 319 -39.90 16.08 13.06
C ARG A 319 -40.94 16.29 14.14
N GLN A 320 -41.60 17.44 14.17
CA GLN A 320 -42.65 17.73 15.17
C GLN A 320 -43.82 16.77 15.01
N GLN A 321 -44.26 16.47 13.82
CA GLN A 321 -45.34 15.50 13.56
C GLN A 321 -44.98 14.12 14.11
N VAL A 322 -43.75 13.65 13.96
CA VAL A 322 -43.33 12.37 14.55
C VAL A 322 -43.31 12.43 16.08
N LEU A 323 -42.85 13.55 16.67
CA LEU A 323 -42.91 13.75 18.12
C LEU A 323 -44.35 13.76 18.65
N ASP A 324 -45.30 14.20 17.84
CA ASP A 324 -46.73 14.21 18.15
C ASP A 324 -47.41 12.86 17.85
N GLY A 325 -46.66 11.83 17.39
CA GLY A 325 -47.10 10.46 17.23
C GLY A 325 -47.33 9.98 15.79
N ALA A 326 -47.01 10.78 14.78
CA ALA A 326 -47.05 10.33 13.37
C ALA A 326 -45.99 9.23 13.12
N ASP A 327 -46.30 8.32 12.18
CA ASP A 327 -45.36 7.29 11.77
C ASP A 327 -44.27 7.87 10.92
N PHE A 328 -42.99 7.70 11.34
CA PHE A 328 -41.82 8.21 10.57
C PHE A 328 -41.74 7.61 9.18
N GLY A 329 -42.08 6.32 9.03
CA GLY A 329 -42.02 5.64 7.74
C GLY A 329 -43.09 6.14 6.74
N GLU A 330 -44.28 6.50 7.22
CA GLU A 330 -45.32 7.12 6.38
C GLU A 330 -44.86 8.50 5.88
N LEU A 331 -44.32 9.33 6.78
CA LEU A 331 -43.79 10.64 6.41
C LEU A 331 -42.58 10.50 5.45
N ALA A 332 -41.75 9.49 5.62
CA ALA A 332 -40.66 9.23 4.69
C ALA A 332 -41.16 8.83 3.31
N ARG A 333 -42.23 8.04 3.20
CA ARG A 333 -42.84 7.67 1.89
C ARG A 333 -43.44 8.87 1.19
N GLU A 334 -43.98 9.83 1.96
CA GLU A 334 -44.68 10.99 1.41
C GLU A 334 -43.70 12.12 1.05
N HIS A 335 -42.67 12.34 1.85
CA HIS A 335 -41.85 13.54 1.78
C HIS A 335 -40.39 13.31 1.46
N SER A 336 -39.85 12.08 1.60
CA SER A 336 -38.43 11.84 1.31
C SER A 336 -38.14 11.85 -0.18
N GLU A 337 -37.06 12.51 -0.56
CA GLU A 337 -36.53 12.56 -1.93
C GLU A 337 -35.36 11.60 -2.14
N ASP A 338 -35.11 10.70 -1.16
CA ASP A 338 -34.20 9.57 -1.34
C ASP A 338 -34.93 8.38 -1.99
N ILE A 339 -34.72 8.27 -3.30
CA ILE A 339 -35.37 7.22 -4.13
C ILE A 339 -35.03 5.80 -3.62
N GLY A 340 -33.84 5.63 -3.01
CA GLY A 340 -33.34 4.33 -2.54
C GLY A 340 -34.12 3.80 -1.35
N THR A 341 -34.59 4.67 -0.44
CA THR A 341 -35.20 4.27 0.82
C THR A 341 -36.63 4.75 1.05
N MET A 342 -37.09 5.78 0.30
CA MET A 342 -38.40 6.40 0.53
C MET A 342 -39.54 5.37 0.56
N LEU A 343 -39.58 4.43 -0.39
CA LEU A 343 -40.64 3.42 -0.46
C LEU A 343 -40.62 2.44 0.71
N ASN A 344 -39.46 2.26 1.34
CA ASN A 344 -39.28 1.45 2.52
C ASN A 344 -39.40 2.24 3.84
N GLY A 345 -39.99 3.45 3.78
CA GLY A 345 -40.15 4.31 4.95
C GLY A 345 -38.84 4.89 5.48
N GLY A 346 -37.90 5.15 4.56
CA GLY A 346 -36.60 5.74 4.86
C GLY A 346 -35.60 4.78 5.52
N ASP A 347 -35.89 3.46 5.57
CA ASP A 347 -35.06 2.46 6.29
C ASP A 347 -33.74 2.20 5.54
N LEU A 348 -32.63 2.54 6.16
CA LEU A 348 -31.26 2.29 5.72
C LEU A 348 -30.69 0.95 6.26
N GLY A 349 -31.47 0.27 7.11
CA GLY A 349 -31.06 -0.98 7.74
C GLY A 349 -29.99 -0.80 8.81
N TRP A 350 -29.23 -1.88 9.07
CA TRP A 350 -28.07 -1.87 9.94
C TRP A 350 -26.87 -1.31 9.23
N SER A 351 -26.29 -0.26 9.78
CA SER A 351 -25.16 0.48 9.17
C SER A 351 -23.90 0.32 10.01
N ASN A 352 -22.78 0.14 9.32
CA ASN A 352 -21.46 0.06 9.93
C ASN A 352 -20.86 1.48 10.15
N PRO A 353 -19.93 1.65 11.09
CA PRO A 353 -19.15 2.88 11.22
C PRO A 353 -18.47 3.26 9.89
N GLY A 354 -18.54 4.54 9.52
CA GLY A 354 -17.93 5.07 8.29
C GLY A 354 -18.67 4.77 6.99
N GLN A 355 -19.88 4.22 7.04
CA GLN A 355 -20.70 3.93 5.86
C GLN A 355 -21.30 5.18 5.22
N PHE A 356 -21.53 6.22 6.01
CA PHE A 356 -22.17 7.47 5.58
C PHE A 356 -21.17 8.64 5.57
N VAL A 357 -21.58 9.73 4.92
CA VAL A 357 -20.84 10.99 4.96
C VAL A 357 -20.71 11.52 6.39
N PRO A 358 -19.66 12.31 6.69
CA PRO A 358 -19.36 12.71 8.08
C PRO A 358 -20.52 13.38 8.82
N GLU A 359 -21.28 14.25 8.15
CA GLU A 359 -22.41 14.98 8.70
C GLU A 359 -23.54 14.05 9.13
N PHE A 360 -23.82 13.02 8.29
CA PHE A 360 -24.82 12.00 8.61
C PHE A 360 -24.37 11.11 9.77
N THR A 361 -23.10 10.67 9.74
CA THR A 361 -22.50 9.88 10.82
C THR A 361 -22.55 10.62 12.14
N GLN A 362 -22.17 11.90 12.16
CA GLN A 362 -22.21 12.72 13.36
C GLN A 362 -23.64 12.88 13.92
N ALA A 363 -24.64 13.12 13.07
CA ALA A 363 -26.02 13.22 13.47
C ALA A 363 -26.54 11.87 14.04
N MET A 364 -26.18 10.75 13.39
CA MET A 364 -26.55 9.40 13.81
C MET A 364 -25.93 9.07 15.18
N ASP A 365 -24.65 9.33 15.38
CA ASP A 365 -23.95 9.02 16.63
C ASP A 365 -24.46 9.84 17.81
N ASN A 366 -24.85 11.09 17.58
CA ASN A 366 -25.38 12.01 18.60
C ASN A 366 -26.87 11.78 18.92
N THR A 367 -27.59 10.96 18.13
CA THR A 367 -29.03 10.74 18.34
C THR A 367 -29.22 9.45 19.17
N PRO A 368 -29.84 9.50 20.34
CA PRO A 368 -30.15 8.30 21.14
C PRO A 368 -31.10 7.34 20.42
N VAL A 369 -31.06 6.06 20.85
CA VAL A 369 -31.99 5.03 20.33
C VAL A 369 -33.43 5.42 20.63
N GLY A 370 -34.28 5.35 19.62
CA GLY A 370 -35.70 5.74 19.67
C GLY A 370 -35.97 7.23 19.40
N GLU A 371 -34.93 8.06 19.30
CA GLU A 371 -35.04 9.50 19.08
C GLU A 371 -34.81 9.92 17.63
N ILE A 372 -35.19 11.16 17.33
CA ILE A 372 -35.07 11.80 16.00
C ILE A 372 -34.08 12.96 16.11
N SER A 373 -33.14 13.02 15.19
CA SER A 373 -32.18 14.13 15.10
C SER A 373 -32.85 15.47 14.86
N MET A 374 -32.12 16.56 15.14
CA MET A 374 -32.42 17.85 14.53
C MET A 374 -32.13 17.78 13.04
N PRO A 375 -32.77 18.62 12.20
CA PRO A 375 -32.39 18.74 10.80
C PRO A 375 -30.91 19.08 10.65
N PHE A 376 -30.22 18.40 9.75
CA PHE A 376 -28.81 18.65 9.40
C PHE A 376 -28.61 18.61 7.88
N HIS A 377 -27.56 19.26 7.41
CA HIS A 377 -27.24 19.39 5.98
C HIS A 377 -26.07 18.46 5.63
N SER A 378 -26.14 17.84 4.42
CA SER A 378 -25.05 17.13 3.76
C SER A 378 -24.93 17.56 2.30
N GLU A 379 -23.98 17.02 1.57
CA GLU A 379 -23.87 17.24 0.11
C GLU A 379 -25.10 16.78 -0.68
N PHE A 380 -25.95 15.90 -0.12
CA PHE A 380 -27.18 15.40 -0.76
C PHE A 380 -28.41 16.26 -0.50
N GLY A 381 -28.38 17.16 0.49
CA GLY A 381 -29.47 18.00 0.92
C GLY A 381 -29.67 18.02 2.44
N TRP A 382 -30.86 18.34 2.88
CA TRP A 382 -31.28 18.39 4.27
C TRP A 382 -31.85 17.06 4.74
N HIS A 383 -31.52 16.64 5.94
CA HIS A 383 -31.94 15.36 6.52
C HIS A 383 -32.50 15.52 7.92
N ILE A 384 -33.43 14.64 8.30
CA ILE A 384 -33.64 14.17 9.65
C ILE A 384 -33.48 12.65 9.67
N LEU A 385 -33.01 12.10 10.78
CA LEU A 385 -32.89 10.67 10.97
C LEU A 385 -33.50 10.23 12.29
N ARG A 386 -33.91 8.97 12.36
CA ARG A 386 -34.31 8.28 13.58
C ARG A 386 -33.43 7.08 13.78
N VAL A 387 -32.86 6.96 14.98
CA VAL A 387 -32.11 5.75 15.37
C VAL A 387 -33.09 4.74 15.95
N ASP A 388 -33.30 3.62 15.26
CA ASP A 388 -34.22 2.58 15.68
C ASP A 388 -33.60 1.65 16.72
N ASP A 389 -32.30 1.29 16.56
CA ASP A 389 -31.60 0.38 17.45
C ASP A 389 -30.09 0.48 17.31
N ARG A 390 -29.31 -0.07 18.27
CA ARG A 390 -27.86 -0.27 18.20
C ARG A 390 -27.50 -1.66 18.67
N ARG A 391 -26.52 -2.28 18.01
CA ARG A 391 -26.02 -3.59 18.40
C ARG A 391 -24.51 -3.70 18.20
N LYS A 392 -23.90 -4.54 18.99
CA LYS A 392 -22.55 -5.02 18.73
C LYS A 392 -22.64 -6.21 17.79
N GLN A 393 -21.97 -6.12 16.66
CA GLN A 393 -21.90 -7.18 15.66
C GLN A 393 -20.47 -7.63 15.52
N ASP A 394 -20.23 -8.92 15.70
CA ASP A 394 -18.95 -9.52 15.36
C ASP A 394 -18.85 -9.62 13.82
N MET A 395 -17.85 -8.93 13.26
CA MET A 395 -17.54 -8.86 11.85
C MET A 395 -16.20 -9.54 11.54
N THR A 396 -15.66 -10.28 12.50
CA THR A 396 -14.34 -10.92 12.41
C THR A 396 -14.20 -11.77 11.16
N ASP A 397 -15.14 -12.68 10.92
CA ASP A 397 -15.12 -13.54 9.75
C ASP A 397 -15.15 -12.75 8.44
N GLN A 398 -16.01 -11.73 8.36
CA GLN A 398 -16.10 -10.89 7.18
C GLN A 398 -14.81 -10.08 6.95
N TYR A 399 -14.22 -9.56 8.02
CA TYR A 399 -12.95 -8.84 7.95
C TYR A 399 -11.81 -9.74 7.47
N ILE A 400 -11.68 -10.95 8.04
CA ILE A 400 -10.69 -11.95 7.64
C ILE A 400 -10.87 -12.32 6.15
N ARG A 401 -12.11 -12.57 5.72
CA ARG A 401 -12.41 -12.89 4.32
C ARG A 401 -12.04 -11.75 3.37
N ASN A 402 -12.36 -10.50 3.73
CA ASN A 402 -12.02 -9.33 2.93
C ASN A 402 -10.49 -9.18 2.80
N GLN A 403 -9.77 -9.31 3.91
CA GLN A 403 -8.31 -9.24 3.89
C GLN A 403 -7.68 -10.40 3.10
N ALA A 404 -8.22 -11.61 3.22
CA ALA A 404 -7.78 -12.75 2.42
C ALA A 404 -8.04 -12.53 0.93
N ALA A 405 -9.20 -11.97 0.57
CA ALA A 405 -9.53 -11.61 -0.80
C ALA A 405 -8.54 -10.57 -1.37
N ASP A 406 -8.20 -9.54 -0.60
CA ASP A 406 -7.24 -8.52 -1.01
C ASP A 406 -5.82 -9.10 -1.18
N LEU A 407 -5.39 -9.97 -0.26
CA LEU A 407 -4.11 -10.67 -0.37
C LEU A 407 -4.03 -11.54 -1.63
N LEU A 408 -5.07 -12.35 -1.88
CA LEU A 408 -5.16 -13.20 -3.07
C LEU A 408 -5.21 -12.38 -4.36
N ARG A 409 -5.97 -11.27 -4.35
CA ARG A 409 -6.04 -10.33 -5.48
C ARG A 409 -4.68 -9.72 -5.80
N ASN A 410 -3.95 -9.27 -4.78
CA ASN A 410 -2.63 -8.69 -4.96
C ASN A 410 -1.63 -9.72 -5.54
N ARG A 411 -1.64 -10.96 -5.04
CA ARG A 411 -0.81 -12.05 -5.58
C ARG A 411 -1.14 -12.33 -7.04
N ARG A 412 -2.42 -12.52 -7.35
CA ARG A 412 -2.87 -12.78 -8.71
C ARG A 412 -2.59 -11.60 -9.64
N TYR A 413 -2.63 -10.37 -9.11
CA TYR A 413 -2.26 -9.18 -9.87
C TYR A 413 -0.80 -9.24 -10.35
N GLU A 414 0.14 -9.57 -9.47
CA GLU A 414 1.56 -9.66 -9.82
C GLU A 414 1.81 -10.77 -10.87
N GLU A 415 1.18 -11.93 -10.70
CA GLU A 415 1.27 -13.03 -11.67
C GLU A 415 0.68 -12.65 -13.02
N GLU A 416 -0.53 -12.09 -13.04
CA GLU A 416 -1.20 -11.67 -14.27
C GLU A 416 -0.50 -10.50 -14.95
N LEU A 417 0.12 -9.59 -14.18
CA LEU A 417 0.93 -8.50 -14.74
C LEU A 417 2.13 -9.04 -15.51
N GLN A 418 2.84 -10.03 -14.95
CA GLN A 418 3.97 -10.65 -15.64
C GLN A 418 3.52 -11.45 -16.86
N ASN A 419 2.41 -12.16 -16.78
CA ASN A 419 1.81 -12.88 -17.90
C ASN A 419 1.40 -11.92 -19.02
N TRP A 420 0.71 -10.85 -18.66
CA TRP A 420 0.26 -9.83 -19.61
C TRP A 420 1.43 -9.10 -20.28
N ARG A 421 2.49 -8.76 -19.53
CA ARG A 421 3.70 -8.13 -20.10
C ARG A 421 4.39 -9.04 -21.11
N ARG A 422 4.49 -10.36 -20.83
CA ARG A 422 5.00 -11.35 -21.78
C ARG A 422 4.10 -11.43 -23.02
N GLU A 423 2.80 -11.54 -22.83
CA GLU A 423 1.81 -11.62 -23.90
C GLU A 423 1.92 -10.43 -24.87
N ILE A 424 1.94 -9.20 -24.38
CA ILE A 424 2.07 -8.00 -25.24
C ILE A 424 3.43 -7.97 -25.95
N ARG A 425 4.49 -8.47 -25.31
CA ARG A 425 5.82 -8.59 -25.91
C ARG A 425 5.84 -9.62 -27.04
N ASP A 426 5.23 -10.78 -26.84
CA ASP A 426 5.19 -11.88 -27.82
C ASP A 426 4.29 -11.57 -29.02
N GLN A 427 3.24 -10.76 -28.83
CA GLN A 427 2.32 -10.36 -29.90
C GLN A 427 2.84 -9.19 -30.74
N ALA A 428 3.82 -8.44 -30.24
CA ALA A 428 4.36 -7.25 -30.90
C ALA A 428 5.40 -7.60 -31.95
N TYR A 429 5.48 -6.79 -32.99
CA TYR A 429 6.62 -6.81 -33.89
C TYR A 429 7.80 -6.10 -33.22
N VAL A 430 8.86 -6.87 -32.94
CA VAL A 430 10.10 -6.34 -32.36
C VAL A 430 11.32 -6.80 -33.16
N GLU A 431 12.10 -5.84 -33.65
CA GLU A 431 13.36 -6.08 -34.34
C GLU A 431 14.49 -5.43 -33.54
N ILE A 432 15.34 -6.24 -32.89
CA ILE A 432 16.55 -5.76 -32.20
C ILE A 432 17.66 -5.51 -33.20
N LYS A 433 18.21 -4.28 -33.19
CA LYS A 433 19.27 -3.83 -34.12
C LYS A 433 20.65 -3.71 -33.46
N LEU A 434 20.85 -4.34 -32.31
CA LEU A 434 22.16 -4.46 -31.64
C LEU A 434 22.85 -5.75 -32.09
N PRO A 435 23.98 -5.68 -32.82
CA PRO A 435 24.67 -6.87 -33.29
C PRO A 435 25.07 -7.82 -32.14
N GLU A 436 25.45 -7.24 -31.01
CA GLU A 436 25.89 -7.99 -29.82
C GLU A 436 24.78 -8.83 -29.17
N LEU A 437 23.51 -8.60 -29.52
CA LEU A 437 22.33 -9.29 -28.95
C LEU A 437 21.57 -10.12 -30.01
N GLN A 438 22.03 -10.14 -31.29
CA GLN A 438 21.37 -10.86 -32.38
C GLN A 438 21.76 -12.35 -32.47
N ASP A 439 22.95 -12.72 -31.96
CA ASP A 439 23.52 -14.06 -32.18
C ASP A 439 22.79 -15.21 -31.44
N GLU A 440 21.99 -14.91 -30.42
CA GLU A 440 21.28 -15.95 -29.66
C GLU A 440 19.83 -16.25 -30.10
N GLN A 441 19.22 -15.38 -30.92
CA GLN A 441 17.88 -15.65 -31.47
C GLN A 441 17.90 -16.64 -32.64
N SER A 442 19.07 -16.87 -33.25
CA SER A 442 19.23 -17.83 -34.35
C SER A 442 19.39 -19.29 -33.87
N GLU A 443 19.77 -19.53 -32.62
CA GLU A 443 19.96 -20.89 -32.08
C GLU A 443 18.71 -21.54 -31.50
N SER A 444 17.62 -20.80 -31.27
CA SER A 444 16.38 -21.34 -30.67
C SER A 444 15.31 -21.79 -31.68
N THR A 445 15.65 -21.78 -33.02
CA THR A 445 14.68 -22.12 -34.08
C THR A 445 15.07 -23.37 -34.88
N ASP A 446 16.04 -24.19 -34.43
CA ASP A 446 16.35 -25.49 -35.02
C ASP A 446 15.89 -26.68 -34.12
#